data_9dddf5b7c03cfd5bce86eec4dc8353a7
#
_entry.id   9dddf5b7c03cfd5bce86eec4dc8353a7
#
_cell.length_a   1.000
_cell.length_b   1.000
_cell.length_c   1.000
_cell.angle_alpha   90.00
_cell.angle_beta   90.00
_cell.angle_gamma   90.00
#
_symmetry.space_group_name_H-M   'P 1'
#
loop_
_entity.id
_entity.type
_entity.pdbx_description
1 polymer ?
#
loop_
_entity_poly.entity_id
_entity_poly.type
_entity_poly.pdbx_seq_one_letter_code
_entity_poly.pdbx_strand_id
1 'polypeptide(L)'
;EYTSLSLRYPPRFSQVSTEEEALTQLENMSFDLVICMPSTGDNDSFDIGRHIKEKYEHIPIVILTPFSHGITKRIINEDLSAFEYVFCWLGNTDLLVSIIKLMEDKMNLEHDVQEVGVQLILLVEDGIRFYSSILPNLYKFVLKQSQEFSTEALNAHQRTLRMRGRPKIVLARTYQEAMEVYRKYQNNILGVITDVRFPKVERGEKDGLAGIKLCAEIRKNDPFVPLIIQSSESENASYAAKYGASFIDKNSKKMDVDLRRIVSDNFGFGDFVFRNPETGEEIARVRNLKELQNILFAVPAESFLYLSLIHI
;
A
#
# COMPACT_ATOMS: atom_id res chain seq x y z
N GLU A 1 9.19 11.24 13.69
CA GLU A 1 8.76 9.94 13.13
C GLU A 1 9.76 9.37 12.14
N TYR A 2 10.28 10.15 11.17
CA TYR A 2 11.35 9.68 10.26
C TYR A 2 12.54 9.09 11.00
N THR A 3 12.95 9.70 12.09
CA THR A 3 14.04 9.21 12.95
C THR A 3 13.64 7.95 13.71
N SER A 4 12.41 7.85 14.19
CA SER A 4 11.91 6.67 14.90
C SER A 4 11.74 5.44 14.00
N LEU A 5 11.54 5.67 12.69
CA LEU A 5 11.50 4.62 11.66
C LEU A 5 12.88 4.33 11.06
N SER A 6 13.96 4.93 11.59
CA SER A 6 15.35 4.77 11.13
C SER A 6 15.54 5.04 9.62
N LEU A 7 14.74 5.93 9.05
CA LEU A 7 14.87 6.35 7.67
C LEU A 7 16.07 7.27 7.54
N ARG A 8 16.99 6.93 6.63
CA ARG A 8 18.34 7.50 6.55
C ARG A 8 18.35 8.97 6.15
N TYR A 9 17.42 9.37 5.30
CA TYR A 9 17.35 10.73 4.76
C TYR A 9 15.94 11.29 4.99
N PRO A 10 15.76 12.18 5.98
CA PRO A 10 14.50 12.88 6.14
C PRO A 10 14.24 13.78 4.92
N PRO A 11 13.00 13.86 4.43
CA PRO A 11 12.66 14.73 3.32
C PRO A 11 12.89 16.19 3.72
N ARG A 12 13.34 16.98 2.76
CA ARG A 12 13.43 18.43 2.91
C ARG A 12 12.14 19.04 2.38
N PHE A 13 11.58 19.98 3.10
CA PHE A 13 10.37 20.68 2.71
C PHE A 13 10.67 22.14 2.40
N SER A 14 10.16 22.63 1.28
CA SER A 14 10.02 24.04 0.97
C SER A 14 8.54 24.38 0.95
N GLN A 15 8.13 25.41 1.68
CA GLN A 15 6.75 25.88 1.71
C GLN A 15 6.66 27.19 0.96
N VAL A 16 5.67 27.29 0.08
CA VAL A 16 5.36 28.48 -0.72
C VAL A 16 3.86 28.75 -0.66
N SER A 17 3.47 29.99 -0.90
CA SER A 17 2.08 30.42 -0.80
C SER A 17 1.50 30.91 -2.13
N THR A 18 2.33 31.12 -3.14
CA THR A 18 1.93 31.61 -4.46
C THR A 18 2.49 30.74 -5.58
N GLU A 19 1.87 30.83 -6.74
CA GLU A 19 2.34 30.13 -7.96
C GLU A 19 3.73 30.64 -8.37
N GLU A 20 3.96 31.94 -8.33
CA GLU A 20 5.24 32.57 -8.69
C GLU A 20 6.39 32.05 -7.80
N GLU A 21 6.15 31.97 -6.48
CA GLU A 21 7.11 31.38 -5.55
C GLU A 21 7.36 29.90 -5.85
N ALA A 22 6.31 29.14 -6.18
CA ALA A 22 6.44 27.71 -6.49
C ALA A 22 7.28 27.51 -7.75
N LEU A 23 7.00 28.23 -8.82
CA LEU A 23 7.75 28.15 -10.07
C LEU A 23 9.20 28.60 -9.88
N THR A 24 9.43 29.68 -9.13
CA THR A 24 10.79 30.16 -8.80
C THR A 24 11.59 29.10 -8.04
N GLN A 25 10.97 28.42 -7.08
CA GLN A 25 11.64 27.32 -6.34
C GLN A 25 11.98 26.16 -7.27
N LEU A 26 11.05 25.76 -8.14
CA LEU A 26 11.24 24.67 -9.10
C LEU A 26 12.31 24.98 -10.17
N GLU A 27 12.50 26.26 -10.50
CA GLU A 27 13.59 26.69 -11.41
C GLU A 27 14.97 26.61 -10.75
N ASN A 28 15.04 26.88 -9.46
CA ASN A 28 16.30 26.98 -8.73
C ASN A 28 16.73 25.67 -8.06
N MET A 29 15.81 24.74 -7.80
CA MET A 29 16.06 23.50 -7.07
C MET A 29 15.27 22.34 -7.68
N SER A 30 15.83 21.12 -7.58
CA SER A 30 15.12 19.91 -7.96
C SER A 30 14.23 19.43 -6.81
N PHE A 31 13.00 19.05 -7.13
CA PHE A 31 12.03 18.47 -6.22
C PHE A 31 11.53 17.12 -6.75
N ASP A 32 11.34 16.17 -5.84
CA ASP A 32 10.86 14.82 -6.16
C ASP A 32 9.35 14.69 -6.04
N LEU A 33 8.69 15.66 -5.39
CA LEU A 33 7.24 15.64 -5.12
C LEU A 33 6.72 17.06 -4.84
N VAL A 34 5.57 17.39 -5.40
CA VAL A 34 4.79 18.58 -5.04
C VAL A 34 3.51 18.17 -4.32
N ILE A 35 3.24 18.81 -3.18
CA ILE A 35 2.01 18.62 -2.41
C ILE A 35 1.19 19.90 -2.47
N CYS A 36 0.10 19.90 -3.19
CA CYS A 36 -0.86 21.01 -3.26
C CYS A 36 -1.87 20.91 -2.12
N MET A 37 -2.00 21.98 -1.35
CA MET A 37 -2.97 22.06 -0.26
C MET A 37 -4.05 23.09 -0.60
N PRO A 38 -5.24 22.68 -1.10
CA PRO A 38 -6.32 23.59 -1.45
C PRO A 38 -6.78 24.39 -0.25
N SER A 39 -6.86 25.70 -0.42
CA SER A 39 -7.43 26.64 0.55
C SER A 39 -8.75 27.23 0.01
N THR A 40 -9.47 27.91 0.87
CA THR A 40 -10.70 28.65 0.48
C THR A 40 -10.41 30.05 -0.05
N GLY A 41 -9.12 30.38 -0.31
CA GLY A 41 -8.68 31.69 -0.81
C GLY A 41 -8.61 31.77 -2.35
N ASP A 42 -8.17 32.90 -2.85
CA ASP A 42 -8.14 33.26 -4.28
C ASP A 42 -7.11 32.46 -5.11
N ASN A 43 -6.11 31.85 -4.47
CA ASN A 43 -5.14 31.01 -5.16
C ASN A 43 -5.67 29.58 -5.33
N ASP A 44 -5.99 29.22 -6.56
CA ASP A 44 -6.48 27.88 -6.87
C ASP A 44 -5.32 26.88 -6.95
N SER A 45 -5.15 26.09 -5.88
CA SER A 45 -4.12 25.05 -5.83
C SER A 45 -4.27 23.98 -6.93
N PHE A 46 -5.46 23.81 -7.51
CA PHE A 46 -5.68 22.91 -8.64
C PHE A 46 -5.10 23.51 -9.92
N ASP A 47 -5.32 24.81 -10.18
CA ASP A 47 -4.72 25.51 -11.31
C ASP A 47 -3.20 25.54 -11.21
N ILE A 48 -2.68 25.90 -10.05
CA ILE A 48 -1.23 25.89 -9.77
C ILE A 48 -0.64 24.51 -10.05
N GLY A 49 -1.28 23.44 -9.56
CA GLY A 49 -0.82 22.08 -9.82
C GLY A 49 -0.82 21.71 -11.30
N ARG A 50 -1.84 22.11 -12.07
CA ARG A 50 -1.90 21.92 -13.52
C ARG A 50 -0.77 22.67 -14.24
N HIS A 51 -0.55 23.94 -13.95
CA HIS A 51 0.53 24.73 -14.54
C HIS A 51 1.92 24.18 -14.19
N ILE A 52 2.12 23.70 -12.95
CA ILE A 52 3.36 23.02 -12.59
C ILE A 52 3.53 21.74 -13.41
N LYS A 53 2.47 20.94 -13.58
CA LYS A 53 2.52 19.68 -14.34
C LYS A 53 2.82 19.91 -15.83
N GLU A 54 2.28 20.96 -16.43
CA GLU A 54 2.57 21.35 -17.82
C GLU A 54 4.06 21.68 -18.02
N LYS A 55 4.69 22.35 -17.05
CA LYS A 55 6.10 22.77 -17.14
C LYS A 55 7.08 21.67 -16.68
N TYR A 56 6.68 20.85 -15.70
CA TYR A 56 7.48 19.82 -15.05
C TYR A 56 6.74 18.47 -15.04
N GLU A 57 6.52 17.91 -16.22
CA GLU A 57 5.72 16.68 -16.42
C GLU A 57 6.18 15.49 -15.56
N HIS A 58 7.50 15.39 -15.31
CA HIS A 58 8.10 14.27 -14.59
C HIS A 58 7.90 14.33 -13.06
N ILE A 59 7.56 15.51 -12.50
CA ILE A 59 7.36 15.65 -11.05
C ILE A 59 5.96 15.17 -10.68
N PRO A 60 5.81 14.19 -9.78
CA PRO A 60 4.51 13.80 -9.26
C PRO A 60 3.91 14.90 -8.41
N ILE A 61 2.62 15.14 -8.61
CA ILE A 61 1.86 16.14 -7.86
C ILE A 61 0.71 15.42 -7.14
N VAL A 62 0.55 15.68 -5.85
CA VAL A 62 -0.56 15.16 -5.05
C VAL A 62 -1.34 16.30 -4.40
N ILE A 63 -2.61 16.05 -4.16
CA ILE A 63 -3.46 16.96 -3.39
C ILE A 63 -3.56 16.43 -1.95
N LEU A 64 -3.34 17.31 -0.98
CA LEU A 64 -3.60 17.05 0.43
C LEU A 64 -4.65 18.06 0.92
N THR A 65 -5.85 17.56 1.20
CA THR A 65 -7.00 18.41 1.52
C THR A 65 -7.53 18.12 2.93
N PRO A 66 -8.00 19.13 3.69
CA PRO A 66 -8.77 18.88 4.88
C PRO A 66 -10.10 18.20 4.52
N PHE A 67 -10.62 17.38 5.43
CA PHE A 67 -11.93 16.76 5.24
C PHE A 67 -13.03 17.81 5.41
N SER A 68 -13.45 18.40 4.29
CA SER A 68 -14.58 19.34 4.28
C SER A 68 -15.56 19.03 3.14
N HIS A 69 -16.84 19.28 3.40
CA HIS A 69 -17.92 18.98 2.44
C HIS A 69 -17.78 19.80 1.13
N GLY A 70 -17.29 21.05 1.26
CA GLY A 70 -17.08 21.93 0.12
C GLY A 70 -15.98 21.43 -0.82
N ILE A 71 -14.86 21.01 -0.27
CA ILE A 71 -13.72 20.50 -1.05
C ILE A 71 -14.05 19.15 -1.66
N THR A 72 -14.78 18.28 -0.97
CA THR A 72 -15.20 16.98 -1.54
C THR A 72 -16.07 17.16 -2.78
N LYS A 73 -17.03 18.11 -2.76
CA LYS A 73 -17.84 18.44 -3.94
C LYS A 73 -16.99 18.98 -5.09
N ARG A 74 -15.99 19.78 -4.77
CA ARG A 74 -15.08 20.34 -5.77
C ARG A 74 -14.26 19.25 -6.44
N ILE A 75 -13.62 18.37 -5.68
CA ILE A 75 -12.81 17.26 -6.19
C ILE A 75 -13.58 16.39 -7.19
N ILE A 76 -14.88 16.17 -6.97
CA ILE A 76 -15.73 15.37 -7.87
C ILE A 76 -15.85 16.02 -9.27
N ASN A 77 -15.83 17.35 -9.35
CA ASN A 77 -16.04 18.10 -10.60
C ASN A 77 -14.74 18.62 -11.24
N GLU A 78 -13.61 18.53 -10.54
CA GLU A 78 -12.32 18.99 -11.04
C GLU A 78 -11.65 18.02 -12.00
N ASP A 79 -10.84 18.55 -12.91
CA ASP A 79 -9.91 17.74 -13.67
C ASP A 79 -8.69 17.40 -12.83
N LEU A 80 -8.59 16.13 -12.47
CA LEU A 80 -7.52 15.60 -11.63
C LEU A 80 -6.41 14.92 -12.44
N SER A 81 -6.39 15.03 -13.75
CA SER A 81 -5.42 14.35 -14.62
C SER A 81 -3.96 14.75 -14.35
N ALA A 82 -3.73 15.96 -13.82
CA ALA A 82 -2.41 16.43 -13.44
C ALA A 82 -1.92 15.85 -12.08
N PHE A 83 -2.79 15.20 -11.32
CA PHE A 83 -2.53 14.76 -9.94
C PHE A 83 -2.48 13.25 -9.85
N GLU A 84 -1.44 12.75 -9.19
CA GLU A 84 -1.27 11.31 -8.99
C GLU A 84 -2.32 10.75 -8.02
N TYR A 85 -2.52 11.44 -6.89
CA TYR A 85 -3.50 11.09 -5.87
C TYR A 85 -4.05 12.32 -5.16
N VAL A 86 -5.20 12.14 -4.54
CA VAL A 86 -5.79 13.09 -3.60
C VAL A 86 -5.80 12.45 -2.23
N PHE A 87 -5.27 13.12 -1.22
CA PHE A 87 -5.26 12.65 0.17
C PHE A 87 -6.12 13.53 1.06
N CYS A 88 -6.71 12.91 2.08
CA CYS A 88 -7.49 13.59 3.09
C CYS A 88 -6.69 13.70 4.39
N TRP A 89 -6.44 14.92 4.87
CA TRP A 89 -5.82 15.15 6.16
C TRP A 89 -6.78 14.79 7.30
N LEU A 90 -6.45 13.77 8.06
CA LEU A 90 -7.24 13.24 9.18
C LEU A 90 -6.58 13.55 10.55
N GLY A 91 -5.67 14.53 10.61
CA GLY A 91 -4.95 14.89 11.83
C GLY A 91 -3.76 13.99 12.16
N ASN A 92 -3.36 13.09 11.25
CA ASN A 92 -2.25 12.17 11.46
C ASN A 92 -1.03 12.55 10.60
N THR A 93 0.08 12.91 11.23
CA THR A 93 1.33 13.28 10.55
C THR A 93 2.00 12.10 9.84
N ASP A 94 1.70 10.86 10.22
CA ASP A 94 2.17 9.65 9.54
C ASP A 94 1.69 9.59 8.06
N LEU A 95 0.62 10.34 7.75
CA LEU A 95 0.12 10.45 6.38
C LEU A 95 1.14 11.08 5.44
N LEU A 96 1.89 12.10 5.88
CA LEU A 96 2.94 12.71 5.06
C LEU A 96 4.06 11.72 4.71
N VAL A 97 4.47 10.91 5.69
CA VAL A 97 5.43 9.83 5.45
C VAL A 97 4.87 8.82 4.44
N SER A 98 3.59 8.50 4.56
CA SER A 98 2.93 7.55 3.66
C SER A 98 2.80 8.07 2.24
N ILE A 99 2.49 9.35 2.06
CA ILE A 99 2.46 10.00 0.74
C ILE A 99 3.82 9.91 0.07
N ILE A 100 4.89 10.31 0.78
CA ILE A 100 6.25 10.26 0.26
C ILE A 100 6.63 8.83 -0.11
N LYS A 101 6.36 7.86 0.78
CA LYS A 101 6.70 6.45 0.52
C LYS A 101 5.88 5.84 -0.60
N LEU A 102 4.62 6.22 -0.76
CA LEU A 102 3.80 5.77 -1.89
C LEU A 102 4.34 6.29 -3.23
N MET A 103 4.80 7.56 -3.25
CA MET A 103 5.42 8.13 -4.46
C MET A 103 6.78 7.48 -4.74
N GLU A 104 7.62 7.27 -3.73
CA GLU A 104 8.88 6.52 -3.88
C GLU A 104 8.62 5.10 -4.40
N ASP A 105 7.63 4.40 -3.85
CA ASP A 105 7.28 3.06 -4.29
C ASP A 105 6.81 3.05 -5.75
N LYS A 106 5.94 3.98 -6.13
CA LYS A 106 5.45 4.10 -7.51
C LYS A 106 6.58 4.39 -8.49
N MET A 107 7.47 5.33 -8.19
CA MET A 107 8.57 5.73 -9.07
C MET A 107 9.63 4.64 -9.26
N ASN A 108 9.87 3.84 -8.22
CA ASN A 108 10.93 2.83 -8.24
C ASN A 108 10.41 1.40 -8.46
N LEU A 109 9.09 1.20 -8.57
CA LEU A 109 8.48 -0.14 -8.58
C LEU A 109 9.09 -1.06 -9.64
N GLU A 110 9.17 -0.59 -10.87
CA GLU A 110 9.63 -1.41 -11.99
C GLU A 110 11.08 -1.84 -11.80
N HIS A 111 11.95 -0.88 -11.47
CA HIS A 111 13.37 -1.16 -11.19
C HIS A 111 13.53 -2.12 -10.00
N ASP A 112 12.84 -1.84 -8.87
CA ASP A 112 13.02 -2.60 -7.64
C ASP A 112 12.48 -4.04 -7.79
N VAL A 113 11.42 -4.24 -8.58
CA VAL A 113 10.91 -5.59 -8.87
C VAL A 113 11.84 -6.34 -9.83
N GLN A 114 12.30 -5.71 -10.91
CA GLN A 114 13.09 -6.38 -11.93
C GLN A 114 14.52 -6.67 -11.48
N GLU A 115 15.19 -5.70 -10.82
CA GLU A 115 16.60 -5.81 -10.44
C GLU A 115 16.80 -6.44 -9.06
N VAL A 116 15.87 -6.24 -8.14
CA VAL A 116 16.01 -6.68 -6.74
C VAL A 116 15.05 -7.83 -6.40
N GLY A 117 14.00 -8.05 -7.20
CA GLY A 117 12.98 -9.06 -6.93
C GLY A 117 12.08 -8.68 -5.76
N VAL A 118 11.87 -7.38 -5.54
CA VAL A 118 11.07 -6.89 -4.41
C VAL A 118 9.61 -7.30 -4.58
N GLN A 119 8.99 -7.70 -3.48
CA GLN A 119 7.57 -8.02 -3.43
C GLN A 119 6.72 -6.76 -3.26
N LEU A 120 5.45 -6.85 -3.62
CA LEU A 120 4.51 -5.75 -3.48
C LEU A 120 3.18 -6.17 -2.82
N ILE A 121 2.59 -5.23 -2.10
CA ILE A 121 1.23 -5.31 -1.57
C ILE A 121 0.34 -4.45 -2.47
N LEU A 122 -0.66 -5.07 -3.09
CA LEU A 122 -1.64 -4.36 -3.90
C LEU A 122 -2.81 -3.94 -3.00
N LEU A 123 -2.96 -2.63 -2.80
CA LEU A 123 -4.11 -2.03 -2.12
C LEU A 123 -5.07 -1.48 -3.16
N VAL A 124 -6.32 -1.96 -3.16
CA VAL A 124 -7.38 -1.51 -4.08
C VAL A 124 -8.46 -0.79 -3.31
N GLU A 125 -8.50 0.53 -3.46
CA GLU A 125 -9.41 1.41 -2.71
C GLU A 125 -9.58 2.73 -3.45
N ASP A 126 -10.80 3.13 -3.81
CA ASP A 126 -11.08 4.40 -4.47
C ASP A 126 -11.51 5.51 -3.49
N GLY A 127 -11.85 5.15 -2.27
CA GLY A 127 -12.30 6.07 -1.24
C GLY A 127 -11.15 6.86 -0.63
N ILE A 128 -11.01 8.15 -0.98
CA ILE A 128 -9.94 9.04 -0.52
C ILE A 128 -9.74 8.96 0.99
N ARG A 129 -10.83 9.02 1.77
CA ARG A 129 -10.77 8.94 3.22
C ARG A 129 -10.23 7.60 3.71
N PHE A 130 -10.62 6.51 3.05
CA PHE A 130 -10.25 5.17 3.48
C PHE A 130 -8.78 4.90 3.20
N TYR A 131 -8.28 5.12 1.98
CA TYR A 131 -6.85 4.88 1.74
C TYR A 131 -5.96 5.87 2.48
N SER A 132 -6.40 7.13 2.72
CA SER A 132 -5.66 8.08 3.57
C SER A 132 -5.56 7.62 5.04
N SER A 133 -6.52 6.83 5.52
CA SER A 133 -6.50 6.24 6.86
C SER A 133 -5.67 4.96 6.94
N ILE A 134 -5.74 4.11 5.92
CA ILE A 134 -5.10 2.79 5.92
C ILE A 134 -3.59 2.89 5.66
N LEU A 135 -3.17 3.71 4.70
CA LEU A 135 -1.77 3.82 4.26
C LEU A 135 -0.79 4.13 5.40
N PRO A 136 -1.08 5.07 6.34
CA PRO A 136 -0.20 5.31 7.47
C PRO A 136 0.07 4.07 8.32
N ASN A 137 -0.96 3.29 8.61
CA ASN A 137 -0.84 2.07 9.40
C ASN A 137 -0.10 0.97 8.64
N LEU A 138 -0.37 0.83 7.34
CA LEU A 138 0.27 -0.17 6.50
C LEU A 138 1.76 0.14 6.29
N TYR A 139 2.13 1.39 5.99
CA TYR A 139 3.53 1.81 5.89
C TYR A 139 4.28 1.69 7.21
N LYS A 140 3.68 2.11 8.31
CA LYS A 140 4.28 1.96 9.64
C LYS A 140 4.57 0.51 9.97
N PHE A 141 3.64 -0.38 9.64
CA PHE A 141 3.81 -1.82 9.82
C PHE A 141 4.97 -2.35 8.94
N VAL A 142 4.94 -2.12 7.62
CA VAL A 142 5.96 -2.62 6.68
C VAL A 142 7.35 -2.08 7.01
N LEU A 143 7.46 -0.78 7.34
CA LEU A 143 8.73 -0.16 7.69
C LEU A 143 9.29 -0.73 9.00
N LYS A 144 8.43 -0.94 10.01
CA LYS A 144 8.84 -1.51 11.28
C LYS A 144 9.33 -2.95 11.11
N GLN A 145 8.61 -3.78 10.37
CA GLN A 145 9.03 -5.15 10.06
C GLN A 145 10.38 -5.17 9.34
N SER A 146 10.56 -4.33 8.33
CA SER A 146 11.84 -4.22 7.61
C SER A 146 12.99 -3.75 8.51
N GLN A 147 12.70 -2.90 9.49
CA GLN A 147 13.67 -2.47 10.48
C GLN A 147 14.07 -3.61 11.42
N GLU A 148 13.11 -4.39 11.93
CA GLU A 148 13.36 -5.54 12.77
C GLU A 148 14.27 -6.56 12.06
N PHE A 149 13.98 -6.88 10.79
CA PHE A 149 14.86 -7.72 9.97
C PHE A 149 16.24 -7.08 9.70
N SER A 150 16.34 -5.75 9.65
CA SER A 150 17.59 -5.06 9.42
C SER A 150 18.52 -5.05 10.65
N THR A 151 18.00 -5.23 11.85
CA THR A 151 18.81 -5.31 13.08
C THR A 151 19.70 -6.55 13.12
N GLU A 152 19.31 -7.61 12.39
CA GLU A 152 20.11 -8.83 12.22
C GLU A 152 21.25 -8.66 11.21
N ALA A 153 21.33 -7.52 10.52
CA ALA A 153 22.36 -7.27 9.52
C ALA A 153 23.70 -6.92 10.17
N LEU A 154 24.78 -7.55 9.68
CA LEU A 154 26.14 -7.43 10.22
C LEU A 154 26.78 -6.06 9.96
N ASN A 155 26.35 -5.31 8.93
CA ASN A 155 26.93 -4.01 8.58
C ASN A 155 25.90 -3.03 7.97
N ALA A 156 26.31 -1.75 7.85
CA ALA A 156 25.46 -0.67 7.33
C ALA A 156 25.01 -0.88 5.87
N HIS A 157 25.84 -1.51 5.04
CA HIS A 157 25.50 -1.80 3.66
C HIS A 157 24.38 -2.85 3.54
N GLN A 158 24.48 -3.93 4.30
CA GLN A 158 23.44 -4.95 4.36
C GLN A 158 22.12 -4.39 4.93
N ARG A 159 22.18 -3.50 5.93
CA ARG A 159 20.98 -2.79 6.42
C ARG A 159 20.31 -1.98 5.31
N THR A 160 21.09 -1.25 4.54
CA THR A 160 20.57 -0.45 3.41
C THR A 160 19.91 -1.33 2.37
N LEU A 161 20.52 -2.46 2.00
CA LEU A 161 19.94 -3.41 1.04
C LEU A 161 18.63 -4.02 1.55
N ARG A 162 18.58 -4.43 2.82
CA ARG A 162 17.34 -4.97 3.41
C ARG A 162 16.22 -3.94 3.48
N MET A 163 16.55 -2.68 3.79
CA MET A 163 15.55 -1.59 3.79
C MET A 163 15.04 -1.26 2.38
N ARG A 164 15.87 -1.39 1.35
CA ARG A 164 15.44 -1.27 -0.06
C ARG A 164 14.60 -2.45 -0.52
N GLY A 165 14.89 -3.65 -0.03
CA GLY A 165 14.16 -4.88 -0.31
C GLY A 165 12.81 -5.00 0.42
N ARG A 166 12.36 -3.98 1.15
CA ARG A 166 11.05 -4.00 1.78
C ARG A 166 9.93 -4.13 0.74
N PRO A 167 8.83 -4.79 1.08
CA PRO A 167 7.67 -4.82 0.20
C PRO A 167 7.20 -3.40 -0.16
N LYS A 168 6.87 -3.21 -1.44
CA LYS A 168 6.30 -1.96 -1.95
C LYS A 168 4.79 -1.97 -1.78
N ILE A 169 4.19 -0.80 -1.60
CA ILE A 169 2.74 -0.67 -1.60
C ILE A 169 2.31 0.01 -2.90
N VAL A 170 1.41 -0.62 -3.62
CA VAL A 170 0.82 -0.07 -4.84
C VAL A 170 -0.67 0.17 -4.59
N LEU A 171 -1.09 1.43 -4.72
CA LEU A 171 -2.49 1.82 -4.61
C LEU A 171 -3.13 1.85 -6.00
N ALA A 172 -4.16 1.04 -6.21
CA ALA A 172 -5.03 1.07 -7.37
C ALA A 172 -6.42 1.59 -6.96
N ARG A 173 -7.05 2.41 -7.81
CA ARG A 173 -8.36 3.02 -7.54
C ARG A 173 -9.47 2.43 -8.40
N THR A 174 -9.09 1.64 -9.41
CA THR A 174 -10.02 1.02 -10.33
C THR A 174 -9.71 -0.46 -10.52
N TYR A 175 -10.68 -1.21 -11.04
CA TYR A 175 -10.49 -2.61 -11.41
C TYR A 175 -9.41 -2.78 -12.49
N GLN A 176 -9.42 -1.87 -13.48
CA GLN A 176 -8.44 -1.89 -14.55
C GLN A 176 -7.02 -1.72 -14.02
N GLU A 177 -6.76 -0.66 -13.21
CA GLU A 177 -5.46 -0.43 -12.58
C GLU A 177 -5.01 -1.64 -11.74
N ALA A 178 -5.91 -2.19 -10.92
CA ALA A 178 -5.61 -3.35 -10.10
C ALA A 178 -5.20 -4.57 -10.93
N MET A 179 -5.91 -4.84 -12.02
CA MET A 179 -5.61 -5.96 -12.92
C MET A 179 -4.35 -5.75 -13.75
N GLU A 180 -4.04 -4.51 -14.15
CA GLU A 180 -2.78 -4.18 -14.83
C GLU A 180 -1.58 -4.44 -13.92
N VAL A 181 -1.64 -3.95 -12.67
CA VAL A 181 -0.60 -4.21 -11.66
C VAL A 181 -0.48 -5.72 -11.39
N TYR A 182 -1.59 -6.41 -11.17
CA TYR A 182 -1.59 -7.84 -10.90
C TYR A 182 -0.94 -8.63 -12.04
N ARG A 183 -1.36 -8.40 -13.30
CA ARG A 183 -0.82 -9.11 -14.46
C ARG A 183 0.67 -8.84 -14.70
N LYS A 184 1.09 -7.57 -14.50
CA LYS A 184 2.49 -7.18 -14.69
C LYS A 184 3.42 -7.79 -13.63
N TYR A 185 2.95 -7.90 -12.38
CA TYR A 185 3.77 -8.26 -11.24
C TYR A 185 3.26 -9.51 -10.47
N GLN A 186 2.50 -10.39 -11.12
CA GLN A 186 1.85 -11.52 -10.44
C GLN A 186 2.81 -12.38 -9.60
N ASN A 187 4.04 -12.59 -10.07
CA ASN A 187 5.05 -13.38 -9.35
C ASN A 187 5.68 -12.64 -8.14
N ASN A 188 5.39 -11.37 -7.98
CA ASN A 188 5.92 -10.52 -6.92
C ASN A 188 4.83 -10.01 -5.98
N ILE A 189 3.57 -10.43 -6.18
CA ILE A 189 2.46 -10.04 -5.29
C ILE A 189 2.60 -10.77 -3.96
N LEU A 190 2.86 -10.03 -2.90
CA LEU A 190 2.89 -10.53 -1.53
C LEU A 190 1.48 -10.76 -0.98
N GLY A 191 0.55 -9.91 -1.36
CA GLY A 191 -0.86 -10.01 -1.00
C GLY A 191 -1.68 -8.87 -1.58
N VAL A 192 -3.00 -9.05 -1.56
CA VAL A 192 -3.96 -8.08 -2.07
C VAL A 192 -4.94 -7.69 -0.99
N ILE A 193 -5.10 -6.38 -0.78
CA ILE A 193 -6.10 -5.79 0.11
C ILE A 193 -7.08 -5.04 -0.79
N THR A 194 -8.33 -5.42 -0.81
CA THR A 194 -9.32 -4.81 -1.72
C THR A 194 -10.59 -4.39 -1.01
N ASP A 195 -11.10 -3.21 -1.38
CA ASP A 195 -12.51 -2.87 -1.14
C ASP A 195 -13.43 -3.75 -1.99
N VAL A 196 -14.72 -3.75 -1.70
CA VAL A 196 -15.73 -4.46 -2.48
C VAL A 196 -16.28 -3.60 -3.61
N ARG A 197 -16.43 -2.28 -3.38
CA ARG A 197 -17.13 -1.36 -4.28
C ARG A 197 -16.22 -0.25 -4.80
N PHE A 198 -15.78 -0.37 -6.04
CA PHE A 198 -15.01 0.65 -6.74
C PHE A 198 -15.30 0.62 -8.25
N PRO A 199 -14.92 1.68 -9.01
CA PRO A 199 -15.21 1.74 -10.44
C PRO A 199 -14.33 0.77 -11.25
N LYS A 200 -14.85 0.37 -12.41
CA LYS A 200 -14.10 -0.47 -13.34
C LYS A 200 -12.96 0.30 -14.01
N VAL A 201 -13.22 1.54 -14.37
CA VAL A 201 -12.30 2.48 -15.03
C VAL A 201 -12.38 3.82 -14.33
N GLU A 202 -11.38 4.66 -14.52
CA GLU A 202 -11.37 6.02 -13.96
C GLU A 202 -12.65 6.79 -14.36
N ARG A 203 -13.24 7.50 -13.38
CA ARG A 203 -14.52 8.22 -13.53
C ARG A 203 -15.72 7.37 -13.95
N GLY A 204 -15.58 6.05 -13.94
CA GLY A 204 -16.69 5.12 -14.18
C GLY A 204 -17.63 5.00 -12.99
N GLU A 205 -18.80 4.38 -13.22
CA GLU A 205 -19.72 4.02 -12.14
C GLU A 205 -19.10 2.93 -11.26
N LYS A 206 -19.41 2.99 -9.96
CA LYS A 206 -18.93 1.98 -9.00
C LYS A 206 -19.66 0.65 -9.23
N ASP A 207 -18.89 -0.40 -9.47
CA ASP A 207 -19.39 -1.77 -9.47
C ASP A 207 -19.49 -2.27 -8.03
N GLY A 208 -20.68 -2.66 -7.59
CA GLY A 208 -20.96 -3.15 -6.23
C GLY A 208 -20.21 -4.41 -5.83
N LEU A 209 -19.62 -5.13 -6.79
CA LEU A 209 -18.90 -6.40 -6.58
C LEU A 209 -17.52 -6.41 -7.24
N ALA A 210 -16.94 -5.26 -7.54
CA ALA A 210 -15.65 -5.16 -8.24
C ALA A 210 -14.54 -5.93 -7.53
N GLY A 211 -14.40 -5.75 -6.20
CA GLY A 211 -13.40 -6.46 -5.40
C GLY A 211 -13.62 -7.97 -5.34
N ILE A 212 -14.87 -8.40 -5.35
CA ILE A 212 -15.20 -9.83 -5.39
C ILE A 212 -14.81 -10.44 -6.73
N LYS A 213 -15.09 -9.73 -7.84
CA LYS A 213 -14.67 -10.13 -9.19
C LYS A 213 -13.15 -10.19 -9.31
N LEU A 214 -12.46 -9.20 -8.71
CA LEU A 214 -11.00 -9.17 -8.64
C LEU A 214 -10.46 -10.40 -7.90
N CYS A 215 -10.97 -10.71 -6.72
CA CYS A 215 -10.58 -11.90 -5.96
C CYS A 215 -10.83 -13.18 -6.72
N ALA A 216 -11.98 -13.30 -7.40
CA ALA A 216 -12.30 -14.45 -8.21
C ALA A 216 -11.32 -14.65 -9.37
N GLU A 217 -10.92 -13.56 -10.04
CA GLU A 217 -9.96 -13.63 -11.15
C GLU A 217 -8.56 -13.98 -10.66
N ILE A 218 -8.13 -13.38 -9.55
CA ILE A 218 -6.83 -13.69 -8.93
C ILE A 218 -6.78 -15.18 -8.53
N ARG A 219 -7.82 -15.72 -7.88
CA ARG A 219 -7.87 -17.13 -7.45
C ARG A 219 -7.82 -18.14 -8.58
N LYS A 220 -8.23 -17.77 -9.80
CA LYS A 220 -8.08 -18.65 -10.98
C LYS A 220 -6.61 -18.82 -11.38
N ASN A 221 -5.81 -17.77 -11.22
CA ASN A 221 -4.42 -17.74 -11.66
C ASN A 221 -3.46 -18.11 -10.52
N ASP A 222 -3.78 -17.70 -9.29
CA ASP A 222 -3.01 -17.95 -8.09
C ASP A 222 -3.94 -18.35 -6.93
N PRO A 223 -4.00 -19.64 -6.61
CA PRO A 223 -4.83 -20.15 -5.52
C PRO A 223 -4.29 -19.79 -4.13
N PHE A 224 -3.03 -19.36 -4.00
CA PHE A 224 -2.34 -19.21 -2.72
C PHE A 224 -2.11 -17.77 -2.30
N VAL A 225 -2.09 -16.79 -3.22
CA VAL A 225 -1.85 -15.39 -2.85
C VAL A 225 -2.83 -14.93 -1.75
N PRO A 226 -2.33 -14.34 -0.66
CA PRO A 226 -3.19 -13.84 0.40
C PRO A 226 -4.12 -12.73 -0.09
N LEU A 227 -5.41 -12.87 0.18
CA LEU A 227 -6.44 -11.89 -0.14
C LEU A 227 -7.10 -11.39 1.13
N ILE A 228 -7.27 -10.07 1.22
CA ILE A 228 -8.01 -9.40 2.28
C ILE A 228 -9.12 -8.57 1.63
N ILE A 229 -10.35 -8.85 1.99
CA ILE A 229 -11.53 -8.08 1.57
C ILE A 229 -11.92 -7.15 2.71
N GLN A 230 -12.03 -5.86 2.43
CA GLN A 230 -12.54 -4.86 3.37
C GLN A 230 -13.91 -4.35 2.89
N SER A 231 -14.84 -4.21 3.81
CA SER A 231 -16.16 -3.67 3.50
C SER A 231 -16.81 -3.04 4.72
N SER A 232 -17.69 -2.06 4.48
CA SER A 232 -18.60 -1.53 5.51
C SER A 232 -19.84 -2.40 5.68
N GLU A 233 -20.06 -3.36 4.78
CA GLU A 233 -21.21 -4.28 4.77
C GLU A 233 -20.74 -5.66 5.25
N SER A 234 -21.17 -6.06 6.43
CA SER A 234 -20.75 -7.35 7.06
C SER A 234 -21.17 -8.59 6.26
N GLU A 235 -22.20 -8.48 5.43
CA GLU A 235 -22.69 -9.55 4.54
C GLU A 235 -21.61 -10.01 3.55
N ASN A 236 -20.70 -9.11 3.19
CA ASN A 236 -19.59 -9.39 2.30
C ASN A 236 -18.54 -10.37 2.90
N ALA A 237 -18.60 -10.67 4.19
CA ALA A 237 -17.78 -11.70 4.83
C ALA A 237 -18.01 -13.11 4.21
N SER A 238 -19.22 -13.36 3.72
CA SER A 238 -19.54 -14.63 3.03
C SER A 238 -18.73 -14.82 1.74
N TYR A 239 -18.47 -13.74 1.01
CA TYR A 239 -17.61 -13.76 -0.17
C TYR A 239 -16.14 -13.99 0.20
N ALA A 240 -15.67 -13.39 1.30
CA ALA A 240 -14.32 -13.64 1.78
C ALA A 240 -14.11 -15.14 2.05
N ALA A 241 -15.02 -15.78 2.79
CA ALA A 241 -14.97 -17.22 3.04
C ALA A 241 -14.97 -18.04 1.74
N LYS A 242 -15.79 -17.67 0.74
CA LYS A 242 -15.87 -18.37 -0.55
C LYS A 242 -14.55 -18.39 -1.32
N TYR A 243 -13.76 -17.32 -1.25
CA TYR A 243 -12.49 -17.18 -1.97
C TYR A 243 -11.26 -17.42 -1.09
N GLY A 244 -11.44 -17.93 0.12
CA GLY A 244 -10.33 -18.13 1.07
C GLY A 244 -9.61 -16.81 1.40
N ALA A 245 -10.36 -15.70 1.47
CA ALA A 245 -9.85 -14.38 1.82
C ALA A 245 -10.16 -14.07 3.28
N SER A 246 -9.31 -13.26 3.92
CA SER A 246 -9.64 -12.65 5.21
C SER A 246 -10.61 -11.49 5.03
N PHE A 247 -11.44 -11.22 6.04
CA PHE A 247 -12.40 -10.13 6.03
C PHE A 247 -12.07 -9.09 7.08
N ILE A 248 -12.19 -7.81 6.72
CA ILE A 248 -12.06 -6.67 7.62
C ILE A 248 -13.31 -5.78 7.50
N ASP A 249 -13.97 -5.55 8.63
CA ASP A 249 -15.07 -4.58 8.72
C ASP A 249 -14.50 -3.16 8.85
N LYS A 250 -14.77 -2.31 7.84
CA LYS A 250 -14.35 -0.90 7.80
C LYS A 250 -14.97 -0.04 8.92
N ASN A 251 -16.08 -0.48 9.50
CA ASN A 251 -16.76 0.21 10.59
C ASN A 251 -16.24 -0.21 11.97
N SER A 252 -15.38 -1.24 12.04
CA SER A 252 -14.83 -1.73 13.29
C SER A 252 -13.88 -0.70 13.91
N LYS A 253 -14.06 -0.41 15.20
CA LYS A 253 -13.10 0.39 15.98
C LYS A 253 -11.72 -0.26 16.09
N LYS A 254 -11.62 -1.56 15.77
CA LYS A 254 -10.38 -2.34 15.79
C LYS A 254 -9.81 -2.58 14.40
N MET A 255 -10.34 -1.91 13.37
CA MET A 255 -9.93 -2.10 11.98
C MET A 255 -8.40 -2.09 11.80
N ASP A 256 -7.71 -1.12 12.41
CA ASP A 256 -6.24 -1.01 12.32
C ASP A 256 -5.51 -2.17 12.99
N VAL A 257 -6.03 -2.66 14.10
CA VAL A 257 -5.47 -3.81 14.83
C VAL A 257 -5.69 -5.09 14.03
N ASP A 258 -6.89 -5.27 13.49
CA ASP A 258 -7.24 -6.43 12.67
C ASP A 258 -6.43 -6.43 11.36
N LEU A 259 -6.27 -5.29 10.71
CA LEU A 259 -5.44 -5.14 9.51
C LEU A 259 -3.99 -5.58 9.79
N ARG A 260 -3.37 -5.05 10.85
CA ARG A 260 -2.00 -5.43 11.22
C ARG A 260 -1.87 -6.92 11.49
N ARG A 261 -2.79 -7.49 12.29
CA ARG A 261 -2.80 -8.90 12.60
C ARG A 261 -2.92 -9.75 11.33
N ILE A 262 -3.91 -9.46 10.49
CA ILE A 262 -4.16 -10.23 9.28
C ILE A 262 -3.00 -10.11 8.27
N VAL A 263 -2.43 -8.91 8.12
CA VAL A 263 -1.25 -8.71 7.25
C VAL A 263 -0.04 -9.47 7.82
N SER A 264 0.19 -9.39 9.14
CA SER A 264 1.25 -10.16 9.80
C SER A 264 1.11 -11.66 9.56
N ASP A 265 -0.10 -12.18 9.77
CA ASP A 265 -0.36 -13.63 9.76
C ASP A 265 -0.39 -14.22 8.34
N ASN A 266 -0.78 -13.42 7.33
CA ASN A 266 -1.00 -13.92 5.98
C ASN A 266 0.03 -13.46 4.95
N PHE A 267 0.71 -12.33 5.15
CA PHE A 267 1.68 -11.79 4.19
C PHE A 267 3.13 -12.15 4.52
N GLY A 268 3.34 -13.17 5.35
CA GLY A 268 4.67 -13.67 5.63
C GLY A 268 5.53 -12.82 6.56
N PHE A 269 4.93 -11.89 7.29
CA PHE A 269 5.61 -11.11 8.33
C PHE A 269 5.52 -11.74 9.72
N GLY A 270 4.73 -12.81 9.86
CA GLY A 270 4.53 -13.54 11.11
C GLY A 270 5.37 -14.79 11.24
N ASP A 271 5.03 -15.60 12.24
CA ASP A 271 5.65 -16.90 12.48
C ASP A 271 5.38 -17.86 11.30
N PHE A 272 6.36 -18.70 10.99
CA PHE A 272 6.15 -19.84 10.08
C PHE A 272 5.31 -20.89 10.80
N VAL A 273 4.08 -21.10 10.36
CA VAL A 273 3.16 -22.06 10.96
C VAL A 273 3.00 -23.26 10.07
N PHE A 274 3.51 -24.39 10.51
CA PHE A 274 3.33 -25.67 9.84
C PHE A 274 2.02 -26.31 10.31
N ARG A 275 1.18 -26.72 9.38
CA ARG A 275 -0.12 -27.33 9.68
C ARG A 275 -0.21 -28.72 9.06
N ASN A 276 -0.98 -29.58 9.69
CA ASN A 276 -1.37 -30.85 9.11
C ASN A 276 -2.29 -30.59 7.91
N PRO A 277 -1.95 -31.08 6.71
CA PRO A 277 -2.73 -30.84 5.50
C PRO A 277 -4.14 -31.43 5.54
N GLU A 278 -4.38 -32.48 6.33
CA GLU A 278 -5.68 -33.15 6.43
C GLU A 278 -6.56 -32.53 7.52
N THR A 279 -5.99 -32.22 8.66
CA THR A 279 -6.76 -31.74 9.84
C THR A 279 -6.73 -30.21 9.99
N GLY A 280 -5.76 -29.52 9.38
CA GLY A 280 -5.52 -28.08 9.56
C GLY A 280 -4.90 -27.71 10.92
N GLU A 281 -4.63 -28.71 11.78
CA GLU A 281 -4.04 -28.47 13.10
C GLU A 281 -2.60 -27.99 13.01
N GLU A 282 -2.20 -27.10 13.93
CA GLU A 282 -0.85 -26.60 14.02
C GLU A 282 0.10 -27.70 14.49
N ILE A 283 1.10 -28.05 13.66
CA ILE A 283 2.14 -29.03 14.00
C ILE A 283 3.31 -28.33 14.66
N ALA A 284 3.71 -27.18 14.13
CA ALA A 284 4.85 -26.42 14.64
C ALA A 284 4.72 -24.94 14.29
N ARG A 285 5.31 -24.10 15.15
CA ARG A 285 5.41 -22.66 14.98
C ARG A 285 6.85 -22.24 15.13
N VAL A 286 7.36 -21.50 14.13
CA VAL A 286 8.75 -21.09 14.03
C VAL A 286 8.80 -19.57 13.88
N ARG A 287 9.59 -18.92 14.72
CA ARG A 287 9.63 -17.46 14.81
C ARG A 287 10.83 -16.81 14.12
N ASN A 288 11.81 -17.60 13.75
CA ASN A 288 13.03 -17.12 13.12
C ASN A 288 13.69 -18.22 12.26
N LEU A 289 14.62 -17.82 11.39
CA LEU A 289 15.30 -18.73 10.47
C LEU A 289 16.09 -19.84 11.16
N LYS A 290 16.59 -19.61 12.36
CA LYS A 290 17.34 -20.62 13.11
C LYS A 290 16.41 -21.72 13.65
N GLU A 291 15.25 -21.37 14.15
CA GLU A 291 14.21 -22.33 14.53
C GLU A 291 13.72 -23.08 13.29
N LEU A 292 13.53 -22.37 12.15
CA LEU A 292 13.14 -22.98 10.89
C LEU A 292 14.15 -24.06 10.46
N GLN A 293 15.44 -23.76 10.49
CA GLN A 293 16.51 -24.71 10.17
C GLN A 293 16.47 -25.97 11.05
N ASN A 294 16.16 -25.80 12.33
CA ASN A 294 16.08 -26.92 13.27
C ASN A 294 14.85 -27.82 13.01
N ILE A 295 13.76 -27.25 12.54
CA ILE A 295 12.50 -27.96 12.39
C ILE A 295 12.31 -28.56 10.98
N LEU A 296 13.07 -28.10 10.00
CA LEU A 296 12.98 -28.53 8.59
C LEU A 296 12.97 -30.05 8.38
N PHE A 297 13.70 -30.77 9.24
CA PHE A 297 13.79 -32.25 9.17
C PHE A 297 12.81 -32.97 10.10
N ALA A 298 12.10 -32.24 10.96
CA ALA A 298 11.17 -32.80 11.93
C ALA A 298 9.69 -32.71 11.48
N VAL A 299 9.40 -31.88 10.47
CA VAL A 299 8.05 -31.64 9.96
C VAL A 299 7.78 -32.52 8.74
N PRO A 300 6.59 -33.12 8.62
CA PRO A 300 6.22 -33.89 7.43
C PRO A 300 6.35 -33.09 6.14
N ALA A 301 6.87 -33.71 5.07
CA ALA A 301 7.14 -33.03 3.79
C ALA A 301 5.86 -32.38 3.19
N GLU A 302 4.71 -32.99 3.41
CA GLU A 302 3.40 -32.49 2.96
C GLU A 302 3.04 -31.16 3.60
N SER A 303 3.52 -30.89 4.83
CA SER A 303 3.28 -29.63 5.54
C SER A 303 3.99 -28.44 4.90
N PHE A 304 5.04 -28.65 4.09
CA PHE A 304 5.72 -27.60 3.34
C PHE A 304 4.89 -27.06 2.17
N LEU A 305 3.97 -27.85 1.62
CA LEU A 305 3.07 -27.42 0.55
C LEU A 305 2.09 -26.35 1.02
N TYR A 306 1.86 -26.26 2.34
CA TYR A 306 0.98 -25.26 2.97
C TYR A 306 1.75 -24.10 3.62
N LEU A 307 3.07 -24.17 3.64
CA LEU A 307 3.88 -22.98 3.81
C LEU A 307 3.72 -22.16 2.56
N SER A 308 3.10 -21.02 2.68
CA SER A 308 3.07 -20.06 1.60
C SER A 308 4.51 -19.85 1.11
N LEU A 309 4.78 -20.01 -0.19
CA LEU A 309 6.08 -19.71 -0.83
C LEU A 309 6.53 -18.26 -0.61
N ILE A 310 5.68 -17.45 -0.01
CA ILE A 310 5.90 -16.08 0.42
C ILE A 310 6.97 -15.97 1.53
N HIS A 311 7.29 -17.06 2.22
CA HIS A 311 8.26 -17.08 3.32
C HIS A 311 9.69 -17.46 2.89
N ILE A 312 9.91 -17.74 1.61
CA ILE A 312 11.23 -17.99 1.03
C ILE A 312 11.64 -16.73 0.22
#